data_1eee8b7075a86c0766ab1e24ff6b35d9
#
_entry.id   1eee8b7075a86c0766ab1e24ff6b35d9
#
_cell.length_a   1.000
_cell.length_b   1.000
_cell.length_c   1.000
_cell.angle_alpha   90.00
_cell.angle_beta   90.00
_cell.angle_gamma   90.00
#
_symmetry.space_group_name_H-M   'P 1'
#
loop_
_entity.id
_entity.type
_entity.pdbx_description
1 polymer ?
#
loop_
_entity_poly.entity_id
_entity_poly.type
_entity_poly.pdbx_seq_one_letter_code
_entity_poly.pdbx_strand_id
1 'polypeptide(L)'
;MATERITFPGPDGTELAARLDMPEGPHLATALFAHCFTCGKDIPAARRIAGRLAAMGIAVLRFDFTGLGHSGGEFENTSFSSNVDDLIAACSYLSSRDMAPALLIGHSLGGAAVLKAAAQLAHVKAVATLGAPFDPAHVTHNFAESLPEISANGSAEVNLGGRPFTISQGFIDDVQGATLAPDIAKLKAALLVLHAPRDEIVSIDNAGQIFLAAKHPKSFVTLDDADHLITRAGDAEYAAEIIATWADRYMTLKSPAPPPGAPEGIVRVTEADADGLLQDVN
;
A
#
# COMPACT_ATOMS: atom_id res chain seq x y z
N MET A 1 17.99 8.27 5.52
CA MET A 1 16.65 7.71 5.80
C MET A 1 16.71 6.99 7.15
N ALA A 2 15.89 7.40 8.10
CA ALA A 2 15.76 6.72 9.40
C ALA A 2 14.59 5.73 9.33
N THR A 3 14.82 4.49 9.77
CA THR A 3 13.77 3.46 9.88
C THR A 3 13.55 3.15 11.35
N GLU A 4 12.36 3.45 11.85
CA GLU A 4 11.92 3.14 13.22
C GLU A 4 11.29 1.74 13.25
N ARG A 5 11.64 0.93 14.25
CA ARG A 5 10.94 -0.32 14.55
C ARG A 5 9.77 0.00 15.47
N ILE A 6 8.60 -0.44 15.08
CA ILE A 6 7.35 -0.12 15.79
C ILE A 6 6.58 -1.41 16.00
N THR A 7 5.84 -1.47 17.10
CA THR A 7 4.73 -2.39 17.30
C THR A 7 3.48 -1.59 17.65
N PHE A 8 2.32 -2.10 17.24
CA PHE A 8 1.03 -1.49 17.54
C PHE A 8 -0.05 -2.58 17.69
N PRO A 9 -1.13 -2.32 18.45
CA PRO A 9 -2.18 -3.31 18.61
C PRO A 9 -3.01 -3.47 17.33
N GLY A 10 -3.21 -4.71 16.90
CA GLY A 10 -4.20 -5.11 15.92
C GLY A 10 -5.63 -5.05 16.47
N PRO A 11 -6.63 -5.44 15.66
CA PRO A 11 -8.05 -5.31 16.02
C PRO A 11 -8.44 -6.09 17.28
N ASP A 12 -7.83 -7.25 17.51
CA ASP A 12 -8.07 -8.14 18.66
C ASP A 12 -7.07 -7.94 19.81
N GLY A 13 -6.19 -6.92 19.70
CA GLY A 13 -5.11 -6.66 20.65
C GLY A 13 -3.81 -7.42 20.35
N THR A 14 -3.77 -8.25 19.33
CA THR A 14 -2.53 -8.89 18.84
C THR A 14 -1.51 -7.83 18.46
N GLU A 15 -0.25 -7.99 18.88
CA GLU A 15 0.81 -7.05 18.54
C GLU A 15 1.26 -7.21 17.09
N LEU A 16 1.14 -6.14 16.29
CA LEU A 16 1.57 -6.08 14.90
C LEU A 16 2.92 -5.39 14.78
N ALA A 17 3.86 -6.03 14.08
CA ALA A 17 5.22 -5.54 13.90
C ALA A 17 5.36 -4.70 12.63
N ALA A 18 5.94 -3.52 12.75
CA ALA A 18 6.08 -2.55 11.65
C ALA A 18 7.47 -1.92 11.54
N ARG A 19 7.67 -1.29 10.40
CA ARG A 19 8.77 -0.37 10.09
C ARG A 19 8.17 0.96 9.64
N LEU A 20 8.58 2.05 10.25
CA LEU A 20 8.26 3.39 9.78
C LEU A 20 9.52 3.99 9.16
N ASP A 21 9.49 4.12 7.84
CA ASP A 21 10.58 4.73 7.07
C ASP A 21 10.29 6.23 6.98
N MET A 22 11.14 7.02 7.65
CA MET A 22 10.98 8.48 7.77
C MET A 22 11.87 9.21 6.77
N PRO A 23 11.38 10.34 6.19
CA PRO A 23 12.21 11.24 5.41
C PRO A 23 13.35 11.84 6.27
N GLU A 24 14.51 12.11 5.64
CA GLU A 24 15.57 12.93 6.25
C GLU A 24 15.27 14.42 6.17
N GLY A 25 14.45 14.82 5.20
CA GLY A 25 13.97 16.16 4.97
C GLY A 25 12.57 16.38 5.53
N PRO A 26 11.82 17.34 4.97
CA PRO A 26 10.46 17.64 5.39
C PRO A 26 9.55 16.40 5.26
N HIS A 27 8.72 16.16 6.29
CA HIS A 27 7.66 15.17 6.25
C HIS A 27 6.42 15.79 5.56
N LEU A 28 6.23 15.46 4.29
CA LEU A 28 5.19 16.06 3.46
C LEU A 28 3.86 15.29 3.56
N ALA A 29 3.93 13.96 3.62
CA ALA A 29 2.76 13.09 3.71
C ALA A 29 3.14 11.75 4.35
N THR A 30 2.12 10.96 4.69
CA THR A 30 2.29 9.58 5.19
C THR A 30 1.59 8.61 4.26
N ALA A 31 2.23 7.47 4.01
CA ALA A 31 1.68 6.32 3.31
C ALA A 31 1.68 5.07 4.20
N LEU A 32 0.75 4.15 3.91
CA LEU A 32 0.73 2.80 4.46
C LEU A 32 0.94 1.81 3.32
N PHE A 33 1.85 0.84 3.51
CA PHE A 33 2.16 -0.20 2.53
C PHE A 33 1.71 -1.58 3.02
N ALA A 34 0.84 -2.24 2.25
CA ALA A 34 0.35 -3.59 2.45
C ALA A 34 1.07 -4.57 1.53
N HIS A 35 1.74 -5.56 2.10
CA HIS A 35 2.49 -6.57 1.34
C HIS A 35 1.60 -7.68 0.77
N CYS A 36 2.18 -8.52 -0.11
CA CYS A 36 1.52 -9.65 -0.75
C CYS A 36 1.19 -10.80 0.22
N PHE A 37 0.34 -11.75 -0.27
CA PHE A 37 -0.04 -12.96 0.47
C PHE A 37 1.20 -13.74 0.92
N THR A 38 1.23 -14.13 2.20
CA THR A 38 2.34 -14.85 2.85
C THR A 38 3.73 -14.19 2.78
N CYS A 39 3.79 -12.92 2.35
CA CYS A 39 5.00 -12.13 2.34
C CYS A 39 5.32 -11.54 3.74
N GLY A 40 6.00 -10.42 3.77
CA GLY A 40 6.25 -9.65 4.98
C GLY A 40 6.71 -8.23 4.64
N LYS A 41 6.72 -7.36 5.64
CA LYS A 41 7.09 -5.94 5.50
C LYS A 41 8.51 -5.69 4.98
N ASP A 42 9.39 -6.69 5.10
CA ASP A 42 10.82 -6.55 4.76
C ASP A 42 11.20 -7.17 3.41
N ILE A 43 10.22 -7.55 2.56
CA ILE A 43 10.50 -7.98 1.18
C ILE A 43 11.22 -6.88 0.40
N PRO A 44 12.12 -7.23 -0.55
CA PRO A 44 12.93 -6.25 -1.28
C PRO A 44 12.12 -5.13 -1.94
N ALA A 45 11.00 -5.47 -2.58
CA ALA A 45 10.13 -4.48 -3.23
C ALA A 45 9.58 -3.46 -2.22
N ALA A 46 8.98 -3.93 -1.11
CA ALA A 46 8.42 -3.06 -0.08
C ALA A 46 9.47 -2.11 0.52
N ARG A 47 10.68 -2.64 0.81
CA ARG A 47 11.79 -1.82 1.32
C ARG A 47 12.26 -0.76 0.34
N ARG A 48 12.41 -1.11 -0.95
CA ARG A 48 12.86 -0.18 -1.99
C ARG A 48 11.83 0.90 -2.25
N ILE A 49 10.56 0.50 -2.40
CA ILE A 49 9.46 1.45 -2.61
C ILE A 49 9.35 2.41 -1.43
N ALA A 50 9.30 1.89 -0.19
CA ALA A 50 9.22 2.73 1.01
C ALA A 50 10.43 3.66 1.16
N GLY A 51 11.64 3.15 0.91
CA GLY A 51 12.86 3.96 0.95
C GLY A 51 12.88 5.08 -0.08
N ARG A 52 12.42 4.82 -1.31
CA ARG A 52 12.36 5.84 -2.36
C ARG A 52 11.29 6.89 -2.04
N LEU A 53 10.12 6.48 -1.56
CA LEU A 53 9.07 7.41 -1.13
C LEU A 53 9.53 8.28 0.04
N ALA A 54 10.24 7.70 1.03
CA ALA A 54 10.80 8.45 2.15
C ALA A 54 11.83 9.50 1.68
N ALA A 55 12.68 9.16 0.69
CA ALA A 55 13.59 10.12 0.08
C ALA A 55 12.87 11.27 -0.64
N MET A 56 11.60 11.08 -1.02
CA MET A 56 10.74 12.10 -1.64
C MET A 56 9.80 12.80 -0.63
N GLY A 57 10.05 12.65 0.66
CA GLY A 57 9.29 13.34 1.72
C GLY A 57 8.03 12.61 2.20
N ILE A 58 7.76 11.38 1.75
CA ILE A 58 6.59 10.60 2.13
C ILE A 58 7.02 9.54 3.14
N ALA A 59 6.63 9.71 4.41
CA ALA A 59 6.85 8.67 5.42
C ALA A 59 6.03 7.42 5.08
N VAL A 60 6.61 6.22 5.24
CA VAL A 60 5.92 4.97 4.89
C VAL A 60 5.92 4.01 6.08
N LEU A 61 4.73 3.63 6.55
CA LEU A 61 4.56 2.49 7.44
C LEU A 61 4.38 1.23 6.59
N ARG A 62 5.25 0.23 6.82
CA ARG A 62 5.09 -1.16 6.33
C ARG A 62 5.00 -2.05 7.56
N PHE A 63 4.03 -2.95 7.58
CA PHE A 63 3.82 -3.85 8.71
C PHE A 63 3.60 -5.29 8.24
N ASP A 64 3.79 -6.25 9.12
CA ASP A 64 3.41 -7.64 8.88
C ASP A 64 1.96 -7.83 9.34
N PHE A 65 1.14 -8.43 8.49
CA PHE A 65 -0.22 -8.83 8.87
C PHE A 65 -0.19 -9.86 10.02
N THR A 66 -1.30 -10.00 10.73
CA THR A 66 -1.49 -10.99 11.80
C THR A 66 -1.02 -12.37 11.34
N GLY A 67 -0.25 -13.07 12.18
CA GLY A 67 0.29 -14.40 11.90
C GLY A 67 1.43 -14.45 10.88
N LEU A 68 1.94 -13.30 10.42
CA LEU A 68 3.05 -13.22 9.45
C LEU A 68 4.25 -12.47 10.02
N GLY A 69 5.42 -12.84 9.53
CA GLY A 69 6.68 -12.14 9.82
C GLY A 69 7.02 -12.09 11.30
N HIS A 70 6.95 -10.91 11.90
CA HIS A 70 7.21 -10.67 13.33
C HIS A 70 5.94 -10.22 14.08
N SER A 71 4.79 -10.20 13.42
CA SER A 71 3.51 -9.96 14.07
C SER A 71 3.05 -11.18 14.86
N GLY A 72 2.32 -10.96 15.94
CA GLY A 72 1.69 -12.02 16.71
C GLY A 72 0.51 -12.67 16.00
N GLY A 73 -0.14 -13.60 16.69
CA GLY A 73 -1.27 -14.37 16.18
C GLY A 73 -0.84 -15.57 15.33
N GLU A 74 -1.84 -16.40 14.97
CA GLU A 74 -1.65 -17.59 14.15
C GLU A 74 -2.23 -17.36 12.77
N PHE A 75 -1.45 -17.60 11.71
CA PHE A 75 -1.87 -17.37 10.32
C PHE A 75 -3.14 -18.16 9.94
N GLU A 76 -3.30 -19.38 10.47
CA GLU A 76 -4.46 -20.23 10.21
C GLU A 76 -5.79 -19.61 10.67
N ASN A 77 -5.73 -18.70 11.63
CA ASN A 77 -6.91 -17.99 12.16
C ASN A 77 -7.20 -16.68 11.42
N THR A 78 -6.42 -16.35 10.38
CA THR A 78 -6.60 -15.12 9.61
C THR A 78 -7.54 -15.33 8.42
N SER A 79 -8.05 -14.21 7.91
CA SER A 79 -8.89 -14.16 6.72
C SER A 79 -8.53 -12.92 5.88
N PHE A 80 -9.09 -12.77 4.69
CA PHE A 80 -8.97 -11.53 3.93
C PHE A 80 -9.60 -10.35 4.68
N SER A 81 -10.73 -10.59 5.31
CA SER A 81 -11.42 -9.58 6.15
C SER A 81 -10.55 -9.16 7.33
N SER A 82 -9.90 -10.08 8.04
CA SER A 82 -8.99 -9.73 9.14
C SER A 82 -7.77 -8.93 8.66
N ASN A 83 -7.26 -9.18 7.44
CA ASN A 83 -6.20 -8.36 6.86
C ASN A 83 -6.65 -6.92 6.58
N VAL A 84 -7.92 -6.73 6.19
CA VAL A 84 -8.52 -5.40 6.04
C VAL A 84 -8.61 -4.70 7.40
N ASP A 85 -8.98 -5.42 8.45
CA ASP A 85 -9.06 -4.89 9.82
C ASP A 85 -7.67 -4.50 10.36
N ASP A 86 -6.63 -5.30 10.08
CA ASP A 86 -5.23 -4.96 10.39
C ASP A 86 -4.81 -3.65 9.72
N LEU A 87 -5.20 -3.42 8.45
CA LEU A 87 -4.93 -2.16 7.75
C LEU A 87 -5.63 -0.97 8.40
N ILE A 88 -6.88 -1.15 8.83
CA ILE A 88 -7.64 -0.10 9.53
C ILE A 88 -6.99 0.21 10.89
N ALA A 89 -6.52 -0.81 11.62
CA ALA A 89 -5.78 -0.64 12.86
C ALA A 89 -4.46 0.14 12.63
N ALA A 90 -3.70 -0.21 11.58
CA ALA A 90 -2.49 0.51 11.20
C ALA A 90 -2.76 1.99 10.86
N CYS A 91 -3.85 2.27 10.13
CA CYS A 91 -4.27 3.65 9.84
C CYS A 91 -4.65 4.41 11.11
N SER A 92 -5.35 3.76 12.04
CA SER A 92 -5.74 4.32 13.33
C SER A 92 -4.52 4.63 14.20
N TYR A 93 -3.56 3.72 14.23
CA TYR A 93 -2.28 3.91 14.92
C TYR A 93 -1.52 5.13 14.37
N LEU A 94 -1.37 5.24 13.05
CA LEU A 94 -0.73 6.40 12.43
C LEU A 94 -1.49 7.70 12.73
N SER A 95 -2.82 7.65 12.70
CA SER A 95 -3.65 8.82 13.04
C SER A 95 -3.46 9.29 14.48
N SER A 96 -3.27 8.35 15.43
CA SER A 96 -2.98 8.70 16.84
C SER A 96 -1.62 9.38 17.04
N ARG A 97 -0.74 9.30 16.02
CA ARG A 97 0.58 9.98 16.00
C ARG A 97 0.57 11.24 15.12
N ASP A 98 -0.57 11.79 14.78
CA ASP A 98 -0.72 12.93 13.84
C ASP A 98 -0.11 12.65 12.45
N MET A 99 -0.08 11.37 12.07
CA MET A 99 0.47 10.85 10.82
C MET A 99 -0.58 10.10 9.99
N ALA A 100 -1.84 10.51 10.03
CA ALA A 100 -2.91 9.86 9.27
C ALA A 100 -2.48 9.64 7.81
N PRO A 101 -2.52 8.39 7.27
CA PRO A 101 -2.00 8.11 5.94
C PRO A 101 -2.95 8.65 4.86
N ALA A 102 -2.44 9.56 4.04
CA ALA A 102 -3.18 10.07 2.88
C ALA A 102 -3.10 9.12 1.66
N LEU A 103 -2.11 8.22 1.65
CA LEU A 103 -1.84 7.27 0.58
C LEU A 103 -1.82 5.85 1.12
N LEU A 104 -2.59 4.95 0.50
CA LEU A 104 -2.47 3.51 0.69
C LEU A 104 -1.81 2.88 -0.53
N ILE A 105 -0.87 1.99 -0.30
CA ILE A 105 -0.16 1.24 -1.34
C ILE A 105 -0.33 -0.24 -1.03
N GLY A 106 -0.79 -1.04 -1.99
CA GLY A 106 -0.96 -2.47 -1.78
C GLY A 106 -0.40 -3.30 -2.92
N HIS A 107 0.33 -4.36 -2.57
CA HIS A 107 0.91 -5.29 -3.51
C HIS A 107 0.16 -6.62 -3.50
N SER A 108 -0.23 -7.13 -4.68
CA SER A 108 -0.93 -8.40 -4.84
C SER A 108 -2.22 -8.46 -3.98
N LEU A 109 -2.42 -9.47 -3.13
CA LEU A 109 -3.58 -9.53 -2.22
C LEU A 109 -3.64 -8.31 -1.28
N GLY A 110 -2.50 -7.74 -0.87
CA GLY A 110 -2.45 -6.47 -0.15
C GLY A 110 -3.06 -5.31 -0.95
N GLY A 111 -2.97 -5.37 -2.29
CA GLY A 111 -3.64 -4.42 -3.18
C GLY A 111 -5.18 -4.54 -3.14
N ALA A 112 -5.70 -5.77 -3.12
CA ALA A 112 -7.11 -6.02 -2.89
C ALA A 112 -7.57 -5.51 -1.51
N ALA A 113 -6.76 -5.75 -0.47
CA ALA A 113 -7.05 -5.32 0.89
C ALA A 113 -7.08 -3.80 1.04
N VAL A 114 -6.13 -3.04 0.44
CA VAL A 114 -6.17 -1.57 0.50
C VAL A 114 -7.35 -0.97 -0.25
N LEU A 115 -7.80 -1.57 -1.37
CA LEU A 115 -9.02 -1.15 -2.06
C LEU A 115 -10.26 -1.30 -1.16
N LYS A 116 -10.36 -2.41 -0.44
CA LYS A 116 -11.44 -2.67 0.52
C LYS A 116 -11.39 -1.72 1.72
N ALA A 117 -10.21 -1.53 2.31
CA ALA A 117 -9.99 -0.65 3.45
C ALA A 117 -10.25 0.84 3.11
N ALA A 118 -9.78 1.31 1.95
CA ALA A 118 -9.91 2.70 1.53
C ALA A 118 -11.37 3.17 1.42
N ALA A 119 -12.31 2.26 1.09
CA ALA A 119 -13.73 2.57 1.05
C ALA A 119 -14.28 3.00 2.43
N GLN A 120 -13.61 2.64 3.53
CA GLN A 120 -13.99 2.92 4.92
C GLN A 120 -13.19 4.09 5.53
N LEU A 121 -12.13 4.58 4.86
CA LEU A 121 -11.17 5.54 5.40
C LEU A 121 -11.29 6.91 4.70
N ALA A 122 -12.07 7.81 5.26
CA ALA A 122 -12.36 9.12 4.62
C ALA A 122 -11.14 10.05 4.48
N HIS A 123 -10.09 9.84 5.29
CA HIS A 123 -8.85 10.63 5.23
C HIS A 123 -7.92 10.20 4.09
N VAL A 124 -8.06 9.00 3.56
CA VAL A 124 -7.30 8.51 2.41
C VAL A 124 -7.68 9.30 1.15
N LYS A 125 -6.69 9.83 0.44
CA LYS A 125 -6.85 10.65 -0.76
C LYS A 125 -6.39 9.94 -2.03
N ALA A 126 -5.46 9.00 -1.88
CA ALA A 126 -4.87 8.26 -2.98
C ALA A 126 -4.69 6.78 -2.60
N VAL A 127 -4.92 5.90 -3.57
CA VAL A 127 -4.67 4.46 -3.45
C VAL A 127 -3.86 4.02 -4.67
N ALA A 128 -2.77 3.31 -4.44
CA ALA A 128 -1.96 2.69 -5.48
C ALA A 128 -1.94 1.17 -5.31
N THR A 129 -2.24 0.42 -6.37
CA THR A 129 -2.16 -1.04 -6.39
C THR A 129 -1.05 -1.51 -7.30
N LEU A 130 -0.34 -2.55 -6.89
CA LEU A 130 0.78 -3.18 -7.60
C LEU A 130 0.44 -4.66 -7.81
N GLY A 131 0.18 -5.09 -9.05
CA GLY A 131 -0.14 -6.48 -9.37
C GLY A 131 -1.34 -7.05 -8.58
N ALA A 132 -2.36 -6.22 -8.30
CA ALA A 132 -3.48 -6.61 -7.46
C ALA A 132 -4.52 -7.44 -8.23
N PRO A 133 -5.12 -8.49 -7.61
CA PRO A 133 -6.27 -9.17 -8.16
C PRO A 133 -7.54 -8.33 -7.98
N PHE A 134 -8.45 -8.40 -8.96
CA PHE A 134 -9.80 -7.83 -8.85
C PHE A 134 -10.70 -8.64 -7.93
N ASP A 135 -10.47 -9.96 -7.90
CA ASP A 135 -11.18 -10.90 -7.05
C ASP A 135 -10.20 -11.47 -6.00
N PRO A 136 -10.42 -11.26 -4.69
CA PRO A 136 -9.57 -11.84 -3.65
C PRO A 136 -9.47 -13.36 -3.70
N ALA A 137 -10.51 -14.08 -4.19
CA ALA A 137 -10.51 -15.52 -4.34
C ALA A 137 -9.42 -16.03 -5.30
N HIS A 138 -8.86 -15.15 -6.15
CA HIS A 138 -7.72 -15.48 -7.02
C HIS A 138 -6.54 -16.09 -6.24
N VAL A 139 -6.34 -15.71 -4.97
CA VAL A 139 -5.27 -16.23 -4.13
C VAL A 139 -5.31 -17.75 -3.97
N THR A 140 -6.49 -18.38 -4.09
CA THR A 140 -6.66 -19.84 -3.98
C THR A 140 -5.95 -20.62 -5.08
N HIS A 141 -5.62 -19.98 -6.21
CA HIS A 141 -4.82 -20.59 -7.28
C HIS A 141 -3.41 -21.00 -6.79
N ASN A 142 -2.85 -20.32 -5.80
CA ASN A 142 -1.53 -20.62 -5.24
C ASN A 142 -1.48 -21.97 -4.51
N PHE A 143 -2.64 -22.54 -4.16
CA PHE A 143 -2.76 -23.81 -3.43
C PHE A 143 -3.97 -24.63 -3.91
N ALA A 144 -4.30 -24.54 -5.20
CA ALA A 144 -5.46 -25.21 -5.80
C ALA A 144 -5.48 -26.72 -5.56
N GLU A 145 -4.31 -27.37 -5.55
CA GLU A 145 -4.18 -28.80 -5.32
C GLU A 145 -4.58 -29.24 -3.90
N SER A 146 -4.49 -28.32 -2.93
CA SER A 146 -4.83 -28.57 -1.52
C SER A 146 -6.31 -28.28 -1.18
N LEU A 147 -7.07 -27.65 -2.08
CA LEU A 147 -8.47 -27.28 -1.82
C LEU A 147 -9.36 -28.47 -1.44
N PRO A 148 -9.25 -29.67 -2.08
CA PRO A 148 -10.04 -30.83 -1.68
C PRO A 148 -9.73 -31.31 -0.25
N GLU A 149 -8.46 -31.27 0.15
CA GLU A 149 -8.02 -31.63 1.51
C GLU A 149 -8.54 -30.63 2.54
N ILE A 150 -8.41 -29.32 2.26
CA ILE A 150 -8.93 -28.26 3.15
C ILE A 150 -10.42 -28.42 3.33
N SER A 151 -11.16 -28.68 2.24
CA SER A 151 -12.62 -28.89 2.31
C SER A 151 -13.01 -30.13 3.12
N ALA A 152 -12.22 -31.20 3.07
CA ALA A 152 -12.51 -32.44 3.79
C ALA A 152 -12.17 -32.35 5.28
N ASN A 153 -11.05 -31.67 5.62
CA ASN A 153 -10.47 -31.67 6.96
C ASN A 153 -10.67 -30.34 7.72
N GLY A 154 -11.21 -29.31 7.05
CA GLY A 154 -11.36 -27.95 7.61
C GLY A 154 -10.09 -27.10 7.50
N SER A 155 -8.93 -27.70 7.27
CA SER A 155 -7.65 -27.03 6.99
C SER A 155 -6.64 -28.01 6.38
N ALA A 156 -5.59 -27.46 5.74
CA ALA A 156 -4.43 -28.24 5.31
C ALA A 156 -3.16 -27.37 5.37
N GLU A 157 -2.02 -28.04 5.53
CA GLU A 157 -0.71 -27.40 5.38
C GLU A 157 -0.35 -27.30 3.89
N VAL A 158 -0.03 -26.10 3.42
CA VAL A 158 0.37 -25.82 2.04
C VAL A 158 1.74 -25.16 2.02
N ASN A 159 2.55 -25.50 1.01
CA ASN A 159 3.86 -24.86 0.83
C ASN A 159 3.72 -23.64 -0.09
N LEU A 160 3.97 -22.43 0.46
CA LEU A 160 3.90 -21.18 -0.29
C LEU A 160 5.27 -20.49 -0.24
N GLY A 161 5.92 -20.43 -1.39
CA GLY A 161 7.25 -19.83 -1.50
C GLY A 161 8.31 -20.53 -0.66
N GLY A 162 8.24 -21.86 -0.51
CA GLY A 162 9.19 -22.67 0.27
C GLY A 162 8.94 -22.68 1.77
N ARG A 163 7.83 -22.13 2.25
CA ARG A 163 7.42 -22.11 3.66
C ARG A 163 6.07 -22.79 3.85
N PRO A 164 5.91 -23.60 4.93
CA PRO A 164 4.60 -24.18 5.25
C PRO A 164 3.67 -23.14 5.87
N PHE A 165 2.40 -23.19 5.47
CA PHE A 165 1.31 -22.40 6.03
C PHE A 165 0.08 -23.29 6.20
N THR A 166 -0.63 -23.18 7.31
CA THR A 166 -1.94 -23.81 7.46
C THR A 166 -3.01 -22.89 6.92
N ILE A 167 -3.75 -23.35 5.90
CA ILE A 167 -4.89 -22.64 5.33
C ILE A 167 -6.17 -23.29 5.83
N SER A 168 -7.05 -22.49 6.44
CA SER A 168 -8.34 -22.95 6.93
C SER A 168 -9.45 -22.82 5.87
N GLN A 169 -10.52 -23.63 6.01
CA GLN A 169 -11.73 -23.48 5.20
C GLN A 169 -12.34 -22.07 5.38
N GLY A 170 -12.26 -21.51 6.60
CA GLY A 170 -12.74 -20.16 6.90
C GLY A 170 -12.05 -19.08 6.06
N PHE A 171 -10.72 -19.20 5.80
CA PHE A 171 -10.02 -18.30 4.88
C PHE A 171 -10.57 -18.40 3.45
N ILE A 172 -10.83 -19.63 2.98
CA ILE A 172 -11.37 -19.86 1.63
C ILE A 172 -12.77 -19.26 1.49
N ASP A 173 -13.63 -19.53 2.47
CA ASP A 173 -15.00 -19.02 2.47
C ASP A 173 -15.03 -17.48 2.48
N ASP A 174 -14.13 -16.86 3.24
CA ASP A 174 -14.01 -15.40 3.33
C ASP A 174 -13.52 -14.77 2.01
N VAL A 175 -12.46 -15.30 1.39
CA VAL A 175 -11.98 -14.76 0.09
C VAL A 175 -12.98 -14.99 -1.04
N GLN A 176 -13.73 -16.09 -1.03
CA GLN A 176 -14.77 -16.39 -2.02
C GLN A 176 -16.03 -15.54 -1.82
N GLY A 177 -16.33 -15.17 -0.57
CA GLY A 177 -17.42 -14.25 -0.24
C GLY A 177 -17.09 -12.77 -0.48
N ALA A 178 -15.81 -12.44 -0.58
CA ALA A 178 -15.37 -11.07 -0.75
C ALA A 178 -15.59 -10.55 -2.18
N THR A 179 -16.12 -9.35 -2.32
CA THR A 179 -16.24 -8.65 -3.61
C THR A 179 -15.66 -7.26 -3.49
N LEU A 180 -14.86 -6.84 -4.49
CA LEU A 180 -14.24 -5.51 -4.50
C LEU A 180 -14.97 -4.51 -5.40
N ALA A 181 -15.71 -4.98 -6.41
CA ALA A 181 -16.34 -4.09 -7.39
C ALA A 181 -17.20 -2.98 -6.77
N PRO A 182 -18.07 -3.23 -5.77
CA PRO A 182 -18.85 -2.19 -5.13
C PRO A 182 -18.00 -1.17 -4.36
N ASP A 183 -16.91 -1.62 -3.73
CA ASP A 183 -16.01 -0.77 -2.94
C ASP A 183 -15.18 0.11 -3.87
N ILE A 184 -14.63 -0.45 -4.96
CA ILE A 184 -13.91 0.28 -6.00
C ILE A 184 -14.82 1.33 -6.64
N ALA A 185 -16.08 0.99 -6.97
CA ALA A 185 -17.04 1.93 -7.55
C ALA A 185 -17.43 3.09 -6.62
N LYS A 186 -17.31 2.90 -5.31
CA LYS A 186 -17.60 3.90 -4.27
C LYS A 186 -16.35 4.62 -3.75
N LEU A 187 -15.17 4.23 -4.22
CA LEU A 187 -13.91 4.81 -3.78
C LEU A 187 -13.93 6.33 -3.96
N LYS A 188 -13.64 7.07 -2.88
CA LYS A 188 -13.57 8.55 -2.88
C LYS A 188 -12.14 9.06 -3.10
N ALA A 189 -11.15 8.17 -3.01
CA ALA A 189 -9.75 8.46 -3.27
C ALA A 189 -9.43 8.32 -4.76
N ALA A 190 -8.41 9.01 -5.22
CA ALA A 190 -7.82 8.77 -6.53
C ALA A 190 -7.19 7.36 -6.58
N LEU A 191 -7.30 6.68 -7.71
CA LEU A 191 -6.77 5.33 -7.89
C LEU A 191 -5.66 5.29 -8.95
N LEU A 192 -4.51 4.72 -8.58
CA LEU A 192 -3.44 4.34 -9.49
C LEU A 192 -3.32 2.81 -9.54
N VAL A 193 -3.43 2.25 -10.72
CA VAL A 193 -3.21 0.82 -10.96
C VAL A 193 -1.86 0.66 -11.64
N LEU A 194 -0.94 -0.07 -11.01
CA LEU A 194 0.33 -0.48 -11.61
C LEU A 194 0.32 -2.00 -11.79
N HIS A 195 0.65 -2.48 -12.99
CA HIS A 195 0.62 -3.91 -13.26
C HIS A 195 1.62 -4.29 -14.36
N ALA A 196 2.28 -5.44 -14.20
CA ALA A 196 3.17 -5.96 -15.21
C ALA A 196 2.38 -6.71 -16.31
N PRO A 197 2.59 -6.42 -17.59
CA PRO A 197 1.89 -7.11 -18.68
C PRO A 197 2.16 -8.62 -18.73
N ARG A 198 3.30 -9.04 -18.18
CA ARG A 198 3.76 -10.44 -18.15
C ARG A 198 3.69 -11.04 -16.75
N ASP A 199 2.83 -10.52 -15.88
CA ASP A 199 2.60 -11.09 -14.55
C ASP A 199 2.00 -12.50 -14.69
N GLU A 200 2.76 -13.52 -14.28
CA GLU A 200 2.37 -14.94 -14.39
C GLU A 200 1.52 -15.40 -13.19
N ILE A 201 1.42 -14.58 -12.15
CA ILE A 201 0.66 -14.89 -10.93
C ILE A 201 -0.73 -14.25 -10.97
N VAL A 202 -0.80 -12.95 -11.27
CA VAL A 202 -2.05 -12.20 -11.40
C VAL A 202 -2.10 -11.58 -12.80
N SER A 203 -2.95 -12.14 -13.68
CA SER A 203 -3.09 -11.63 -15.06
C SER A 203 -3.40 -10.14 -15.07
N ILE A 204 -2.82 -9.42 -16.04
CA ILE A 204 -3.07 -7.98 -16.28
C ILE A 204 -4.56 -7.66 -16.49
N ASP A 205 -5.39 -8.63 -16.86
CA ASP A 205 -6.83 -8.46 -16.98
C ASP A 205 -7.47 -7.97 -15.67
N ASN A 206 -6.90 -8.36 -14.52
CA ASN A 206 -7.33 -7.88 -13.21
C ASN A 206 -7.16 -6.36 -13.09
N ALA A 207 -6.05 -5.81 -13.59
CA ALA A 207 -5.82 -4.37 -13.62
C ALA A 207 -6.88 -3.66 -14.47
N GLY A 208 -7.23 -4.24 -15.62
CA GLY A 208 -8.31 -3.76 -16.49
C GLY A 208 -9.66 -3.73 -15.75
N GLN A 209 -10.00 -4.80 -15.04
CA GLN A 209 -11.25 -4.89 -14.27
C GLN A 209 -11.30 -3.87 -13.11
N ILE A 210 -10.21 -3.73 -12.34
CA ILE A 210 -10.08 -2.72 -11.29
C ILE A 210 -10.25 -1.32 -11.88
N PHE A 211 -9.55 -1.03 -12.98
CA PHE A 211 -9.60 0.26 -13.64
C PHE A 211 -11.00 0.59 -14.17
N LEU A 212 -11.69 -0.38 -14.78
CA LEU A 212 -13.05 -0.18 -15.30
C LEU A 212 -14.08 0.03 -14.18
N ALA A 213 -13.96 -0.68 -13.06
CA ALA A 213 -14.87 -0.55 -11.91
C ALA A 213 -14.74 0.82 -11.21
N ALA A 214 -13.55 1.43 -11.22
CA ALA A 214 -13.27 2.68 -10.55
C ALA A 214 -13.85 3.89 -11.29
N LYS A 215 -14.28 4.90 -10.52
CA LYS A 215 -14.59 6.25 -11.03
C LYS A 215 -13.32 7.10 -11.11
N HIS A 216 -13.38 8.20 -11.88
CA HIS A 216 -12.30 9.18 -11.88
C HIS A 216 -12.22 9.94 -10.54
N PRO A 217 -10.99 10.36 -10.12
CA PRO A 217 -9.73 10.26 -10.86
C PRO A 217 -9.11 8.86 -10.75
N LYS A 218 -8.67 8.32 -11.88
CA LYS A 218 -7.99 7.03 -11.97
C LYS A 218 -6.91 7.05 -13.05
N SER A 219 -5.84 6.31 -12.83
CA SER A 219 -4.71 6.18 -13.75
C SER A 219 -4.25 4.73 -13.82
N PHE A 220 -3.67 4.33 -14.95
CA PHE A 220 -3.08 3.01 -15.14
C PHE A 220 -1.68 3.17 -15.72
N VAL A 221 -0.71 2.45 -15.14
CA VAL A 221 0.68 2.42 -15.60
C VAL A 221 1.14 0.97 -15.68
N THR A 222 1.72 0.58 -16.82
CA THR A 222 2.34 -0.72 -16.98
C THR A 222 3.75 -0.73 -16.41
N LEU A 223 4.11 -1.83 -15.74
CA LEU A 223 5.45 -2.15 -15.31
C LEU A 223 6.03 -3.19 -16.29
N ASP A 224 6.45 -2.75 -17.48
CA ASP A 224 6.59 -3.56 -18.69
C ASP A 224 7.45 -4.81 -18.54
N ASP A 225 8.55 -4.72 -17.78
CA ASP A 225 9.50 -5.83 -17.59
C ASP A 225 9.49 -6.39 -16.16
N ALA A 226 8.60 -5.94 -15.30
CA ALA A 226 8.55 -6.40 -13.92
C ALA A 226 7.96 -7.82 -13.81
N ASP A 227 8.44 -8.57 -12.84
CA ASP A 227 7.78 -9.78 -12.37
C ASP A 227 6.72 -9.43 -11.29
N HIS A 228 5.91 -10.41 -10.91
CA HIS A 228 4.87 -10.22 -9.90
C HIS A 228 5.40 -9.64 -8.58
N LEU A 229 6.59 -10.07 -8.14
CA LEU A 229 7.19 -9.65 -6.87
C LEU A 229 8.00 -8.35 -6.96
N ILE A 230 8.12 -7.77 -8.17
CA ILE A 230 8.90 -6.55 -8.43
C ILE A 230 10.34 -6.71 -7.92
N THR A 231 10.97 -7.83 -8.30
CA THR A 231 12.28 -8.22 -7.74
C THR A 231 13.42 -7.32 -8.18
N ARG A 232 13.34 -6.75 -9.40
CA ARG A 232 14.37 -5.83 -9.90
C ARG A 232 14.29 -4.49 -9.19
N ALA A 233 15.46 -3.98 -8.77
CA ALA A 233 15.54 -2.70 -8.06
C ALA A 233 14.97 -1.55 -8.88
N GLY A 234 15.28 -1.47 -10.16
CA GLY A 234 14.82 -0.41 -11.06
C GLY A 234 13.29 -0.36 -11.21
N ASP A 235 12.60 -1.52 -11.20
CA ASP A 235 11.14 -1.57 -11.30
C ASP A 235 10.49 -1.04 -10.01
N ALA A 236 11.06 -1.39 -8.86
CA ALA A 236 10.57 -0.91 -7.57
C ALA A 236 10.80 0.61 -7.41
N GLU A 237 11.94 1.13 -7.86
CA GLU A 237 12.25 2.55 -7.85
C GLU A 237 11.34 3.32 -8.81
N TYR A 238 11.15 2.82 -10.04
CA TYR A 238 10.23 3.39 -11.02
C TYR A 238 8.79 3.44 -10.48
N ALA A 239 8.31 2.33 -9.92
CA ALA A 239 6.97 2.28 -9.31
C ALA A 239 6.83 3.34 -8.19
N ALA A 240 7.83 3.48 -7.32
CA ALA A 240 7.82 4.47 -6.25
C ALA A 240 7.79 5.92 -6.78
N GLU A 241 8.58 6.23 -7.81
CA GLU A 241 8.62 7.56 -8.44
C GLU A 241 7.28 7.92 -9.09
N ILE A 242 6.68 6.97 -9.80
CA ILE A 242 5.33 7.15 -10.38
C ILE A 242 4.31 7.37 -9.28
N ILE A 243 4.30 6.54 -8.22
CA ILE A 243 3.36 6.68 -7.10
C ILE A 243 3.51 8.06 -6.45
N ALA A 244 4.72 8.49 -6.12
CA ALA A 244 4.97 9.78 -5.47
C ALA A 244 4.50 10.96 -6.33
N THR A 245 4.94 11.01 -7.59
CA THR A 245 4.61 12.10 -8.51
C THR A 245 3.11 12.17 -8.81
N TRP A 246 2.47 11.00 -8.97
CA TRP A 246 1.05 10.92 -9.21
C TRP A 246 0.23 11.30 -7.98
N ALA A 247 0.61 10.79 -6.80
CA ALA A 247 -0.12 11.02 -5.54
C ALA A 247 -0.04 12.47 -5.05
N ASP A 248 1.05 13.18 -5.32
CA ASP A 248 1.24 14.59 -5.00
C ASP A 248 0.06 15.45 -5.45
N ARG A 249 -0.50 15.16 -6.61
CA ARG A 249 -1.66 15.87 -7.16
C ARG A 249 -2.93 15.77 -6.29
N TYR A 250 -3.06 14.69 -5.50
CA TYR A 250 -4.29 14.37 -4.76
C TYR A 250 -4.13 14.53 -3.25
N MET A 251 -2.88 14.53 -2.77
CA MET A 251 -2.56 14.75 -1.37
C MET A 251 -2.35 16.24 -1.11
N THR A 252 -2.91 16.74 -0.01
CA THR A 252 -2.49 18.05 0.49
C THR A 252 -1.17 17.85 1.21
N LEU A 253 -0.06 18.16 0.55
CA LEU A 253 1.26 18.07 1.18
C LEU A 253 1.37 19.10 2.27
N LYS A 254 1.97 18.73 3.40
CA LYS A 254 2.34 19.68 4.45
C LYS A 254 3.42 20.60 3.88
N SER A 255 3.20 21.91 3.88
CA SER A 255 4.28 22.84 3.56
C SER A 255 5.44 22.59 4.53
N PRO A 256 6.69 22.50 4.03
CA PRO A 256 7.84 22.38 4.93
C PRO A 256 7.82 23.56 5.91
N ALA A 257 8.05 23.29 7.20
CA ALA A 257 8.21 24.35 8.16
C ALA A 257 9.38 25.24 7.70
N PRO A 258 9.25 26.57 7.77
CA PRO A 258 10.36 27.44 7.44
C PRO A 258 11.58 27.08 8.31
N PRO A 259 12.80 27.18 7.79
CA PRO A 259 13.99 26.88 8.57
C PRO A 259 14.04 27.76 9.82
N PRO A 260 14.54 27.25 10.95
CA PRO A 260 14.66 28.04 12.18
C PRO A 260 15.44 29.34 11.91
N GLY A 261 14.85 30.48 12.20
CA GLY A 261 15.48 31.81 11.98
C GLY A 261 15.25 32.39 10.58
N ALA A 262 14.39 31.81 9.76
CA ALA A 262 13.94 32.48 8.54
C ALA A 262 13.18 33.76 8.94
N PRO A 263 13.55 34.92 8.38
CA PRO A 263 12.85 36.18 8.69
C PRO A 263 11.37 36.03 8.25
N GLU A 264 10.45 36.49 9.10
CA GLU A 264 9.05 36.67 8.71
C GLU A 264 9.00 37.79 7.65
N GLY A 265 9.13 37.42 6.39
CA GLY A 265 9.11 38.35 5.27
C GLY A 265 8.04 37.98 4.25
N ILE A 266 7.30 38.96 3.79
CA ILE A 266 6.41 38.83 2.65
C ILE A 266 7.30 38.89 1.39
N VAL A 267 7.41 37.76 0.70
CA VAL A 267 7.99 37.74 -0.66
C VAL A 267 6.97 38.37 -1.61
N ARG A 268 7.24 39.59 -2.05
CA ARG A 268 6.49 40.20 -3.16
C ARG A 268 7.23 39.85 -4.47
N VAL A 269 6.57 39.11 -5.32
CA VAL A 269 6.99 38.97 -6.72
C VAL A 269 6.32 40.11 -7.47
N THR A 270 7.11 41.08 -7.94
CA THR A 270 6.66 42.09 -8.89
C THR A 270 6.90 41.58 -10.31
N GLU A 271 5.99 41.89 -11.23
CA GLU A 271 6.19 41.57 -12.65
C GLU A 271 7.53 42.17 -13.15
N ALA A 272 8.28 41.35 -13.92
CA ALA A 272 9.47 41.81 -14.57
C ALA A 272 9.13 42.90 -15.60
N ASP A 273 9.85 44.00 -15.61
CA ASP A 273 9.80 44.97 -16.68
C ASP A 273 10.57 44.44 -17.91
N ALA A 274 10.51 45.18 -19.02
CA ALA A 274 11.02 44.72 -20.30
C ALA A 274 12.54 44.47 -20.36
N ASP A 275 13.28 44.79 -19.29
CA ASP A 275 14.75 44.76 -19.26
C ASP A 275 15.36 43.72 -18.30
N GLY A 276 14.56 42.89 -17.59
CA GLY A 276 15.12 41.84 -16.75
C GLY A 276 14.30 41.50 -15.49
N LEU A 277 14.68 40.41 -14.87
CA LEU A 277 14.15 39.94 -13.61
C LEU A 277 14.71 40.76 -12.44
N LEU A 278 13.92 41.64 -11.88
CA LEU A 278 14.21 42.25 -10.58
C LEU A 278 13.47 41.44 -9.49
N GLN A 279 14.23 40.87 -8.58
CA GLN A 279 13.70 40.31 -7.33
C GLN A 279 14.05 41.25 -6.21
N ASP A 280 13.05 41.94 -5.65
CA ASP A 280 13.20 42.62 -4.37
C ASP A 280 12.70 41.68 -3.25
N VAL A 281 13.62 41.25 -2.41
CA VAL A 281 13.33 40.54 -1.16
C VAL A 281 13.38 41.54 -0.03
N ASN A 282 12.23 41.90 0.51
CA ASN A 282 12.11 42.61 1.77
C ASN A 282 11.79 41.68 2.91
#